data_f75a387e97e74bac5390c6ff6cc09d94
#
_entry.id   f75a387e97e74bac5390c6ff6cc09d94
#
_cell.length_a   1.000
_cell.length_b   1.000
_cell.length_c   1.000
_cell.angle_alpha   90.00
_cell.angle_beta   90.00
_cell.angle_gamma   90.00
#
_symmetry.space_group_name_H-M   'P 1'
#
loop_
_entity.id
_entity.type
_entity.pdbx_description
1 polymer ?
#
loop_
_entity_poly.entity_id
_entity_poly.type
_entity_poly.pdbx_seq_one_letter_code
_entity_poly.pdbx_strand_id
1 'polypeptide(L)'
;MALNRSFIERNRASTDRIRALAAGLTDEEMQQPVGEHWTVAIALAHLAFWDRRVMYVLDMTERDGTLFIPEIDIFVNDLSLPLWAAIPPREAARIAIETAESLDRRLEAFPPALLEEIHTYNKRWVVRALHRGEHLDEVDAALNR
;
A
#
# COMPACT_ATOMS: atom_id res chain seq x y z
N MET A 1 -1.82 -26.55 -4.23
CA MET A 1 -1.98 -26.29 -2.80
C MET A 1 -2.70 -24.98 -2.58
N ALA A 2 -3.70 -24.97 -1.73
CA ALA A 2 -4.49 -23.75 -1.49
C ALA A 2 -3.66 -22.68 -0.78
N LEU A 3 -3.87 -21.42 -1.17
CA LEU A 3 -3.21 -20.28 -0.55
C LEU A 3 -3.67 -20.12 0.91
N ASN A 4 -2.71 -19.97 1.82
CA ASN A 4 -3.00 -19.67 3.22
C ASN A 4 -3.67 -18.29 3.30
N ARG A 5 -4.82 -18.21 3.94
CA ARG A 5 -5.63 -17.00 3.99
C ARG A 5 -5.29 -16.07 5.16
N SER A 6 -4.20 -16.33 5.88
CA SER A 6 -3.75 -15.45 6.96
C SER A 6 -3.43 -14.03 6.49
N PHE A 7 -3.21 -13.83 5.19
CA PHE A 7 -2.98 -12.50 4.62
C PHE A 7 -4.17 -11.57 4.89
N ILE A 8 -5.39 -12.10 4.98
CA ILE A 8 -6.60 -11.28 5.19
C ILE A 8 -6.49 -10.48 6.49
N GLU A 9 -6.22 -11.15 7.60
CA GLU A 9 -6.09 -10.48 8.90
C GLU A 9 -4.88 -9.56 8.94
N ARG A 10 -3.77 -9.97 8.34
CA ARG A 10 -2.55 -9.18 8.30
C ARG A 10 -2.76 -7.87 7.50
N ASN A 11 -3.41 -7.97 6.35
CA ASN A 11 -3.69 -6.80 5.53
C ASN A 11 -4.64 -5.85 6.25
N ARG A 12 -5.71 -6.38 6.85
CA ARG A 12 -6.66 -5.57 7.62
C ARG A 12 -5.98 -4.87 8.80
N ALA A 13 -5.12 -5.58 9.52
CA ALA A 13 -4.37 -4.99 10.62
C ALA A 13 -3.46 -3.85 10.15
N SER A 14 -2.82 -4.00 8.97
CA SER A 14 -1.99 -2.93 8.42
C SER A 14 -2.82 -1.72 7.97
N THR A 15 -4.01 -1.95 7.43
CA THR A 15 -4.95 -0.87 7.09
C THR A 15 -5.41 -0.13 8.34
N ASP A 16 -5.73 -0.86 9.41
CA ASP A 16 -6.10 -0.27 10.69
C ASP A 16 -4.96 0.55 11.27
N ARG A 17 -3.72 0.08 11.09
CA ARG A 17 -2.53 0.81 11.53
C ARG A 17 -2.39 2.16 10.80
N ILE A 18 -2.65 2.19 9.49
CA ILE A 18 -2.66 3.45 8.73
C ILE A 18 -3.76 4.38 9.28
N ARG A 19 -4.93 3.82 9.52
CA ARG A 19 -6.07 4.58 10.04
C ARG A 19 -5.77 5.19 11.41
N ALA A 20 -5.19 4.41 12.31
CA ALA A 20 -4.81 4.85 13.65
C ALA A 20 -3.72 5.93 13.60
N LEU A 21 -2.74 5.75 12.73
CA LEU A 21 -1.67 6.72 12.53
C LEU A 21 -2.26 8.06 12.07
N ALA A 22 -3.10 8.03 11.04
CA ALA A 22 -3.71 9.23 10.48
C ALA A 22 -4.59 9.96 11.51
N ALA A 23 -5.32 9.22 12.34
CA ALA A 23 -6.18 9.81 13.35
C ALA A 23 -5.41 10.43 14.51
N GLY A 24 -4.22 9.90 14.81
CA GLY A 24 -3.42 10.33 15.96
C GLY A 24 -2.40 11.42 15.68
N LEU A 25 -2.14 11.74 14.42
CA LEU A 25 -1.10 12.71 14.06
C LEU A 25 -1.66 14.13 13.90
N THR A 26 -0.87 15.10 14.36
CA THR A 26 -1.13 16.51 14.09
C THR A 26 -0.71 16.83 12.65
N ASP A 27 -1.16 17.98 12.13
CA ASP A 27 -0.77 18.44 10.80
C ASP A 27 0.75 18.64 10.71
N GLU A 28 1.38 19.08 11.80
CA GLU A 28 2.82 19.21 11.89
C GLU A 28 3.53 17.87 11.77
N GLU A 29 3.05 16.88 12.50
CA GLU A 29 3.62 15.53 12.47
C GLU A 29 3.51 14.89 11.10
N MET A 30 2.43 15.18 10.36
CA MET A 30 2.25 14.70 8.99
C MET A 30 3.33 15.21 8.04
N GLN A 31 3.99 16.29 8.39
CA GLN A 31 5.05 16.89 7.58
C GLN A 31 6.46 16.59 8.12
N GLN A 32 6.56 15.78 9.16
CA GLN A 32 7.86 15.35 9.69
C GLN A 32 8.65 14.57 8.64
N PRO A 33 9.96 14.84 8.52
CA PRO A 33 10.80 14.10 7.58
C PRO A 33 10.86 12.60 7.90
N VAL A 34 10.81 11.80 6.85
CA VAL A 34 11.04 10.35 6.90
C VAL A 34 12.14 10.05 5.90
N GLY A 35 13.35 9.82 6.38
CA GLY A 35 14.52 9.69 5.54
C GLY A 35 14.93 11.05 4.95
N GLU A 36 15.63 11.03 3.81
CA GLU A 36 16.20 12.25 3.22
C GLU A 36 15.22 13.07 2.37
N HIS A 37 14.23 12.39 1.76
CA HIS A 37 13.41 13.04 0.72
C HIS A 37 11.92 12.98 0.97
N TRP A 38 11.46 12.21 1.96
CA TRP A 38 10.04 12.03 2.22
C TRP A 38 9.59 12.75 3.49
N THR A 39 8.28 12.94 3.58
CA THR A 39 7.57 13.28 4.82
C THR A 39 6.63 12.12 5.15
N VAL A 40 6.02 12.16 6.32
CA VAL A 40 4.99 11.19 6.70
C VAL A 40 3.88 11.15 5.64
N ALA A 41 3.39 12.33 5.21
CA ALA A 41 2.36 12.43 4.19
C ALA A 41 2.79 11.81 2.85
N ILE A 42 4.05 12.03 2.44
CA ILE A 42 4.58 11.44 1.22
C ILE A 42 4.65 9.92 1.35
N ALA A 43 5.04 9.39 2.51
CA ALA A 43 5.05 7.94 2.75
C ALA A 43 3.65 7.36 2.59
N LEU A 44 2.61 8.04 3.07
CA LEU A 44 1.23 7.61 2.90
C LEU A 44 0.80 7.64 1.44
N ALA A 45 1.15 8.69 0.70
CA ALA A 45 0.87 8.78 -0.73
C ALA A 45 1.57 7.65 -1.50
N HIS A 46 2.80 7.31 -1.12
CA HIS A 46 3.54 6.19 -1.69
C HIS A 46 2.82 4.86 -1.45
N LEU A 47 2.31 4.64 -0.25
CA LEU A 47 1.53 3.44 0.05
C LEU A 47 0.29 3.36 -0.84
N ALA A 48 -0.43 4.48 -0.99
CA ALA A 48 -1.61 4.54 -1.86
C ALA A 48 -1.27 4.18 -3.30
N PHE A 49 -0.18 4.73 -3.82
CA PHE A 49 0.26 4.48 -5.19
C PHE A 49 0.53 2.99 -5.43
N TRP A 50 1.29 2.35 -4.56
CA TRP A 50 1.67 0.96 -4.77
C TRP A 50 0.54 -0.02 -4.47
N ASP A 51 -0.38 0.31 -3.58
CA ASP A 51 -1.62 -0.46 -3.42
C ASP A 51 -2.49 -0.32 -4.68
N ARG A 52 -2.55 0.87 -5.25
CA ARG A 52 -3.28 1.13 -6.50
C ARG A 52 -2.70 0.32 -7.66
N ARG A 53 -1.38 0.18 -7.72
CA ARG A 53 -0.71 -0.68 -8.71
C ARG A 53 -1.17 -2.12 -8.58
N VAL A 54 -1.26 -2.64 -7.36
CA VAL A 54 -1.75 -4.01 -7.14
C VAL A 54 -3.21 -4.14 -7.60
N MET A 55 -4.06 -3.15 -7.35
CA MET A 55 -5.43 -3.16 -7.87
C MET A 55 -5.46 -3.27 -9.39
N TYR A 56 -4.56 -2.56 -10.06
CA TYR A 56 -4.43 -2.66 -11.52
C TYR A 56 -4.03 -4.06 -11.95
N VAL A 57 -3.08 -4.68 -11.24
CA VAL A 57 -2.70 -6.07 -11.50
C VAL A 57 -3.91 -7.00 -11.38
N LEU A 58 -4.73 -6.80 -10.35
CA LEU A 58 -5.95 -7.61 -10.15
C LEU A 58 -6.94 -7.40 -11.30
N ASP A 59 -7.16 -6.15 -11.70
CA ASP A 59 -8.08 -5.82 -12.80
C ASP A 59 -7.65 -6.52 -14.10
N MET A 60 -6.38 -6.43 -14.43
CA MET A 60 -5.85 -6.98 -15.68
C MET A 60 -5.75 -8.50 -15.65
N THR A 61 -5.43 -9.07 -14.49
CA THR A 61 -5.40 -10.52 -14.30
C THR A 61 -6.80 -11.11 -14.44
N GLU A 62 -7.80 -10.46 -13.85
CA GLU A 62 -9.19 -10.91 -13.96
C GLU A 62 -9.67 -10.80 -15.41
N ARG A 63 -9.35 -9.71 -16.09
CA ARG A 63 -9.72 -9.51 -17.50
C ARG A 63 -9.13 -10.58 -18.41
N ASP A 64 -7.85 -10.91 -18.21
CA ASP A 64 -7.13 -11.82 -19.08
C ASP A 64 -7.30 -13.29 -18.69
N GLY A 65 -7.77 -13.56 -17.47
CA GLY A 65 -7.89 -14.92 -16.93
C GLY A 65 -6.55 -15.57 -16.58
N THR A 66 -5.47 -14.79 -16.59
CA THR A 66 -4.11 -15.26 -16.28
C THR A 66 -3.30 -14.10 -15.68
N LEU A 67 -2.23 -14.43 -14.98
CA LEU A 67 -1.38 -13.43 -14.33
C LEU A 67 -0.92 -12.33 -15.29
N PHE A 68 -1.20 -11.08 -14.91
CA PHE A 68 -0.70 -9.90 -15.60
C PHE A 68 0.48 -9.32 -14.80
N ILE A 69 1.61 -9.10 -15.48
CA ILE A 69 2.81 -8.53 -14.87
C ILE A 69 3.05 -7.15 -15.49
N PRO A 70 2.85 -6.06 -14.74
CA PRO A 70 3.10 -4.72 -15.28
C PRO A 70 4.60 -4.43 -15.35
N GLU A 71 4.99 -3.75 -16.41
CA GLU A 71 6.34 -3.25 -16.56
C GLU A 71 6.43 -1.87 -15.88
N ILE A 72 6.68 -1.88 -14.60
CA ILE A 72 6.82 -0.65 -13.83
C ILE A 72 8.04 -0.78 -12.92
N ASP A 73 8.93 0.18 -13.02
CA ASP A 73 10.19 0.21 -12.27
C ASP A 73 10.04 1.06 -11.00
N ILE A 74 10.84 0.74 -10.00
CA ILE A 74 10.94 1.51 -8.75
C ILE A 74 11.37 2.97 -9.02
N PHE A 75 11.96 3.25 -10.17
CA PHE A 75 12.25 4.58 -10.67
C PHE A 75 11.03 5.52 -10.61
N VAL A 76 9.83 4.95 -10.67
CA VAL A 76 8.57 5.68 -10.51
C VAL A 76 8.51 6.46 -9.18
N ASN A 77 9.17 5.96 -8.14
CA ASN A 77 9.19 6.66 -6.86
C ASN A 77 9.80 8.05 -6.98
N ASP A 78 10.88 8.18 -7.75
CA ASP A 78 11.53 9.46 -7.96
C ASP A 78 10.71 10.37 -8.87
N LEU A 79 10.11 9.80 -9.91
CA LEU A 79 9.25 10.55 -10.83
C LEU A 79 8.01 11.09 -10.13
N SER A 80 7.44 10.29 -9.23
CA SER A 80 6.19 10.64 -8.56
C SER A 80 6.40 11.56 -7.35
N LEU A 81 7.62 11.69 -6.85
CA LEU A 81 7.90 12.44 -5.64
C LEU A 81 7.32 13.86 -5.64
N PRO A 82 7.53 14.68 -6.70
CA PRO A 82 6.93 16.02 -6.71
C PRO A 82 5.41 16.02 -6.70
N LEU A 83 4.80 15.01 -7.31
CA LEU A 83 3.34 14.86 -7.33
C LEU A 83 2.81 14.47 -5.95
N TRP A 84 3.48 13.52 -5.31
CA TRP A 84 3.10 13.11 -3.95
C TRP A 84 3.28 14.26 -2.96
N ALA A 85 4.36 15.04 -3.12
CA ALA A 85 4.62 16.18 -2.25
C ALA A 85 3.57 17.29 -2.39
N ALA A 86 2.88 17.34 -3.53
CA ALA A 86 1.83 18.34 -3.78
C ALA A 86 0.47 17.93 -3.20
N ILE A 87 0.31 16.67 -2.76
CA ILE A 87 -0.95 16.21 -2.16
C ILE A 87 -1.04 16.76 -0.73
N PRO A 88 -2.13 17.45 -0.36
CA PRO A 88 -2.31 17.89 1.01
C PRO A 88 -2.22 16.71 1.98
N PRO A 89 -1.50 16.82 3.11
CA PRO A 89 -1.26 15.70 4.02
C PRO A 89 -2.50 14.89 4.43
N ARG A 90 -3.59 15.57 4.78
CA ARG A 90 -4.82 14.86 5.17
C ARG A 90 -5.46 14.13 4.00
N GLU A 91 -5.30 14.65 2.80
CA GLU A 91 -5.77 13.99 1.59
C GLU A 91 -4.92 12.75 1.29
N ALA A 92 -3.60 12.83 1.48
CA ALA A 92 -2.71 11.68 1.33
C ALA A 92 -3.12 10.55 2.30
N ALA A 93 -3.44 10.91 3.55
CA ALA A 93 -3.90 9.95 4.55
C ALA A 93 -5.23 9.31 4.13
N ARG A 94 -6.17 10.11 3.65
CA ARG A 94 -7.49 9.61 3.19
C ARG A 94 -7.33 8.64 2.04
N ILE A 95 -6.53 9.00 1.05
CA ILE A 95 -6.29 8.16 -0.13
C ILE A 95 -5.62 6.85 0.29
N ALA A 96 -4.64 6.90 1.19
CA ALA A 96 -3.95 5.71 1.66
C ALA A 96 -4.91 4.73 2.33
N ILE A 97 -5.79 5.23 3.20
CA ILE A 97 -6.77 4.41 3.91
C ILE A 97 -7.78 3.79 2.95
N GLU A 98 -8.39 4.63 2.10
CA GLU A 98 -9.42 4.16 1.17
C GLU A 98 -8.89 3.15 0.16
N THR A 99 -7.69 3.39 -0.35
CA THR A 99 -7.05 2.48 -1.30
C THR A 99 -6.71 1.15 -0.63
N ALA A 100 -6.12 1.19 0.56
CA ALA A 100 -5.78 -0.03 1.30
C ALA A 100 -7.04 -0.85 1.62
N GLU A 101 -8.08 -0.20 2.08
CA GLU A 101 -9.36 -0.84 2.42
C GLU A 101 -10.00 -1.50 1.19
N SER A 102 -10.03 -0.78 0.07
CA SER A 102 -10.57 -1.31 -1.19
C SER A 102 -9.77 -2.49 -1.70
N LEU A 103 -8.44 -2.41 -1.63
CA LEU A 103 -7.56 -3.50 -2.04
C LEU A 103 -7.75 -4.72 -1.14
N ASP A 104 -7.84 -4.53 0.16
CA ASP A 104 -8.04 -5.63 1.10
C ASP A 104 -9.31 -6.42 0.74
N ARG A 105 -10.41 -5.71 0.52
CA ARG A 105 -11.68 -6.34 0.13
C ARG A 105 -11.56 -7.08 -1.21
N ARG A 106 -10.86 -6.48 -2.17
CA ARG A 106 -10.67 -7.06 -3.49
C ARG A 106 -9.87 -8.36 -3.42
N LEU A 107 -8.78 -8.36 -2.64
CA LEU A 107 -7.93 -9.54 -2.45
C LEU A 107 -8.70 -10.67 -1.76
N GLU A 108 -9.52 -10.34 -0.77
CA GLU A 108 -10.32 -11.33 -0.03
C GLU A 108 -11.33 -12.03 -0.92
N ALA A 109 -11.89 -11.32 -1.91
CA ALA A 109 -12.93 -11.83 -2.80
C ALA A 109 -12.39 -12.31 -4.15
N PHE A 110 -11.10 -12.17 -4.42
CA PHE A 110 -10.52 -12.49 -5.72
C PHE A 110 -10.57 -14.00 -5.99
N PRO A 111 -10.73 -14.42 -7.26
CA PRO A 111 -10.75 -15.86 -7.58
C PRO A 111 -9.51 -16.57 -7.03
N PRO A 112 -9.68 -17.60 -6.16
CA PRO A 112 -8.54 -18.20 -5.45
C PRO A 112 -7.41 -18.71 -6.33
N ALA A 113 -7.73 -19.32 -7.47
CA ALA A 113 -6.71 -19.85 -8.38
C ALA A 113 -5.83 -18.75 -8.97
N LEU A 114 -6.43 -17.62 -9.37
CA LEU A 114 -5.69 -16.49 -9.90
C LEU A 114 -4.88 -15.80 -8.80
N LEU A 115 -5.44 -15.71 -7.60
CA LEU A 115 -4.74 -15.13 -6.46
C LEU A 115 -3.49 -15.94 -6.10
N GLU A 116 -3.60 -17.27 -6.18
CA GLU A 116 -2.46 -18.17 -5.94
C GLU A 116 -1.36 -17.96 -6.98
N GLU A 117 -1.69 -17.74 -8.24
CA GLU A 117 -0.71 -17.41 -9.28
C GLU A 117 0.01 -16.11 -8.97
N ILE A 118 -0.72 -15.08 -8.55
CA ILE A 118 -0.14 -13.80 -8.16
C ILE A 118 0.80 -13.98 -6.96
N HIS A 119 0.34 -14.69 -5.94
CA HIS A 119 1.13 -14.94 -4.73
C HIS A 119 2.42 -15.71 -5.04
N THR A 120 2.35 -16.70 -5.91
CA THR A 120 3.52 -17.49 -6.32
C THR A 120 4.55 -16.61 -7.04
N TYR A 121 4.07 -15.69 -7.87
CA TYR A 121 4.95 -14.76 -8.58
C TYR A 121 5.58 -13.74 -7.63
N ASN A 122 4.76 -13.12 -6.78
CA ASN A 122 5.23 -12.13 -5.80
C ASN A 122 4.25 -12.05 -4.62
N LYS A 123 4.63 -12.71 -3.52
CA LYS A 123 3.76 -12.74 -2.33
C LYS A 123 3.41 -11.36 -1.79
N ARG A 124 4.28 -10.36 -2.02
CA ARG A 124 4.07 -8.99 -1.53
C ARG A 124 2.87 -8.32 -2.22
N TRP A 125 2.47 -8.81 -3.39
CA TRP A 125 1.27 -8.30 -4.07
C TRP A 125 -0.02 -8.78 -3.43
N VAL A 126 0.04 -9.85 -2.65
CA VAL A 126 -1.11 -10.40 -1.91
C VAL A 126 -1.01 -10.03 -0.44
N VAL A 127 0.14 -10.24 0.17
CA VAL A 127 0.38 -9.88 1.58
C VAL A 127 0.87 -8.43 1.63
N ARG A 128 -0.07 -7.50 1.50
CA ARG A 128 0.24 -6.08 1.44
C ARG A 128 0.79 -5.54 2.76
N ALA A 129 0.48 -6.24 3.86
CA ALA A 129 1.02 -5.90 5.17
C ALA A 129 2.55 -5.82 5.19
N LEU A 130 3.23 -6.57 4.33
CA LEU A 130 4.70 -6.54 4.24
C LEU A 130 5.19 -5.16 3.80
N HIS A 131 4.66 -4.66 2.69
CA HIS A 131 5.05 -3.35 2.16
C HIS A 131 4.57 -2.21 3.07
N ARG A 132 3.32 -2.26 3.49
CA ARG A 132 2.75 -1.25 4.37
C ARG A 132 3.52 -1.18 5.69
N GLY A 133 3.81 -2.34 6.29
CA GLY A 133 4.52 -2.43 7.55
C GLY A 133 5.92 -1.85 7.50
N GLU A 134 6.66 -2.08 6.41
CA GLU A 134 7.99 -1.50 6.22
C GLU A 134 7.97 0.01 6.35
N HIS A 135 7.06 0.66 5.62
CA HIS A 135 6.99 2.12 5.61
C HIS A 135 6.37 2.69 6.88
N LEU A 136 5.41 2.00 7.47
CA LEU A 136 4.83 2.42 8.75
C LEU A 136 5.87 2.33 9.89
N ASP A 137 6.74 1.33 9.84
CA ASP A 137 7.85 1.22 10.80
C ASP A 137 8.83 2.40 10.64
N GLU A 138 9.13 2.79 9.41
CA GLU A 138 9.97 3.96 9.11
C GLU A 138 9.33 5.24 9.65
N VAL A 139 8.03 5.39 9.48
CA VAL A 139 7.27 6.55 10.00
C VAL A 139 7.32 6.57 11.52
N ASP A 140 7.05 5.44 12.16
CA ASP A 140 7.10 5.35 13.62
C ASP A 140 8.48 5.69 14.16
N ALA A 141 9.54 5.22 13.51
CA ALA A 141 10.91 5.54 13.89
C ALA A 141 11.18 7.05 13.75
N ALA A 142 10.72 7.67 12.67
CA ALA A 142 10.89 9.11 12.45
C ALA A 142 10.14 9.95 13.48
N LEU A 143 9.02 9.44 14.00
CA LEU A 143 8.20 10.10 15.02
C LEU A 143 8.59 9.71 16.46
N ASN A 144 9.60 8.87 16.62
CA ASN A 144 10.04 8.34 17.93
C ASN A 144 8.92 7.57 18.66
N ARG A 145 8.22 6.74 17.92
CA ARG A 145 7.13 5.90 18.44
C ARG A 145 7.53 4.44 18.61
#